data_8f8784ae9034392ddf4b48d58d65e1b6
#
_entry.id   8f8784ae9034392ddf4b48d58d65e1b6
#
_cell.length_a   1.000
_cell.length_b   1.000
_cell.length_c   1.000
_cell.angle_alpha   90.00
_cell.angle_beta   90.00
_cell.angle_gamma   90.00
#
_symmetry.space_group_name_H-M   'P 1'
#
loop_
_entity.id
_entity.type
_entity.pdbx_description
1 polymer ?
#
loop_
_entity_poly.entity_id
_entity_poly.type
_entity_poly.pdbx_seq_one_letter_code
_entity_poly.pdbx_strand_id
1 'polypeptide(L)'
;MENREISAPFIGIVRHRLATDGKGVTTLVAFHGCPLRCKYCLNSQCLDSKMVWRTITTSELLDELLLDNLYFLATGGGVTFGGGEPLLRSEFIDAFCRIKPAEWKINFETSLNVDRSHLERVLPHANEFFIDIKDTNPAIYKEYTTRDNVQVLDNLRWLLGHEGVAERIIVRLPHIPNHNTQEDVDRSRAMLEEMGVKYFDEFDYMVKEEVITSKK
;
A
#
# COMPACT_ATOMS: atom_id res chain seq x y z
N MET A 1 1.12 -31.18 6.66
CA MET A 1 1.82 -30.20 5.81
C MET A 1 2.77 -29.46 6.73
N GLU A 2 4.07 -29.60 6.51
CA GLU A 2 5.07 -28.84 7.28
C GLU A 2 4.74 -27.35 7.16
N ASN A 3 4.62 -26.69 8.29
CA ASN A 3 4.40 -25.24 8.40
C ASN A 3 5.73 -24.59 7.97
N ARG A 4 5.94 -24.41 6.68
CA ARG A 4 7.14 -23.77 6.17
C ARG A 4 7.07 -22.31 6.60
N GLU A 5 7.87 -21.97 7.58
CA GLU A 5 7.99 -20.61 8.09
C GLU A 5 8.46 -19.69 6.95
N ILE A 6 7.62 -18.73 6.59
CA ILE A 6 7.88 -17.79 5.50
C ILE A 6 8.46 -16.52 6.12
N SER A 7 9.53 -16.00 5.52
CA SER A 7 10.14 -14.72 5.94
C SER A 7 10.07 -13.67 4.82
N ALA A 8 10.08 -12.41 5.21
CA ALA A 8 10.10 -11.28 4.29
C ALA A 8 11.01 -10.16 4.79
N PRO A 9 11.60 -9.35 3.88
CA PRO A 9 12.39 -8.18 4.25
C PRO A 9 11.49 -6.96 4.48
N PHE A 10 11.79 -6.21 5.53
CA PHE A 10 11.06 -5.01 5.96
C PHE A 10 11.96 -3.78 5.98
N ILE A 11 11.34 -2.61 5.82
CA ILE A 11 11.99 -1.31 6.01
C ILE A 11 11.60 -0.65 7.33
N GLY A 12 10.55 -1.14 8.01
CA GLY A 12 10.14 -0.66 9.31
C GLY A 12 8.74 -1.10 9.72
N ILE A 13 8.42 -0.82 10.98
CA ILE A 13 7.07 -0.94 11.56
C ILE A 13 6.75 0.41 12.20
N VAL A 14 5.59 1.01 11.85
CA VAL A 14 5.14 2.29 12.40
C VAL A 14 3.84 2.06 13.17
N ARG A 15 3.92 2.17 14.50
CA ARG A 15 2.82 1.83 15.40
C ARG A 15 1.86 3.00 15.63
N HIS A 16 0.65 2.66 16.05
CA HIS A 16 -0.36 3.57 16.56
C HIS A 16 -0.72 4.69 15.56
N ARG A 17 -0.91 4.33 14.30
CA ARG A 17 -1.41 5.25 13.29
C ARG A 17 -2.91 5.47 13.50
N LEU A 18 -3.34 6.73 13.35
CA LEU A 18 -4.72 7.14 13.57
C LEU A 18 -5.31 7.68 12.26
N ALA A 19 -6.36 7.06 11.76
CA ALA A 19 -7.20 7.52 10.64
C ALA A 19 -6.46 7.79 9.30
N THR A 20 -5.26 7.24 9.10
CA THR A 20 -4.48 7.46 7.85
C THR A 20 -4.54 6.28 6.89
N ASP A 21 -4.73 5.08 7.40
CA ASP A 21 -4.60 3.82 6.64
C ASP A 21 -5.50 2.70 7.17
N GLY A 22 -6.70 3.08 7.61
CA GLY A 22 -7.75 2.18 8.10
C GLY A 22 -8.54 2.78 9.26
N LYS A 23 -9.60 2.08 9.65
CA LYS A 23 -10.41 2.44 10.82
C LYS A 23 -9.74 2.00 12.11
N GLY A 24 -9.90 2.81 13.16
CA GLY A 24 -9.31 2.54 14.47
C GLY A 24 -7.80 2.82 14.53
N VAL A 25 -7.12 2.24 15.49
CA VAL A 25 -5.66 2.29 15.59
C VAL A 25 -5.06 1.21 14.70
N THR A 26 -4.15 1.59 13.80
CA THR A 26 -3.46 0.65 12.93
C THR A 26 -1.95 0.65 13.20
N THR A 27 -1.29 -0.43 12.83
CA THR A 27 0.16 -0.51 12.75
C THR A 27 0.57 -0.78 11.31
N LEU A 28 1.34 0.14 10.72
CA LEU A 28 1.89 -0.03 9.37
C LEU A 28 3.11 -0.97 9.43
N VAL A 29 3.01 -2.04 8.67
CA VAL A 29 4.11 -2.98 8.42
C VAL A 29 4.65 -2.70 7.03
N ALA A 30 5.83 -2.10 6.97
CA ALA A 30 6.41 -1.58 5.74
C ALA A 30 7.42 -2.57 5.14
N PHE A 31 7.04 -3.17 4.00
CA PHE A 31 7.89 -4.11 3.27
C PHE A 31 8.97 -3.44 2.42
N HIS A 32 10.07 -4.15 2.26
CA HIS A 32 11.10 -3.82 1.29
C HIS A 32 10.76 -4.39 -0.09
N GLY A 33 11.06 -3.60 -1.14
CA GLY A 33 10.83 -3.95 -2.55
C GLY A 33 9.60 -3.24 -3.14
N CYS A 34 9.78 -2.65 -4.32
CA CYS A 34 8.71 -2.00 -5.08
C CYS A 34 9.01 -2.13 -6.58
N PRO A 35 8.03 -2.39 -7.46
CA PRO A 35 8.23 -2.42 -8.90
C PRO A 35 8.36 -1.02 -9.50
N LEU A 36 7.85 0.00 -8.81
CA LEU A 36 7.90 1.40 -9.24
C LEU A 36 9.19 2.10 -8.84
N ARG A 37 9.49 3.21 -9.53
CA ARG A 37 10.60 4.12 -9.24
C ARG A 37 10.08 5.56 -9.23
N CYS A 38 9.10 5.81 -8.35
CA CYS A 38 8.49 7.14 -8.22
C CYS A 38 9.52 8.19 -7.86
N LYS A 39 9.53 9.32 -8.60
CA LYS A 39 10.55 10.38 -8.43
C LYS A 39 10.59 10.98 -7.02
N TYR A 40 9.43 11.12 -6.36
CA TYR A 40 9.32 11.66 -5.00
C TYR A 40 8.93 10.57 -3.98
N CYS A 41 9.46 9.35 -4.14
CA CYS A 41 9.13 8.24 -3.25
C CYS A 41 9.49 8.55 -1.79
N LEU A 42 8.48 8.55 -0.88
CA LEU A 42 8.69 8.77 0.55
C LEU A 42 9.42 7.61 1.23
N ASN A 43 9.35 6.42 0.64
CA ASN A 43 9.95 5.17 1.12
C ASN A 43 11.08 4.70 0.17
N SER A 44 11.90 5.63 -0.35
CA SER A 44 12.97 5.29 -1.32
C SER A 44 13.94 4.21 -0.82
N GLN A 45 14.09 4.07 0.50
CA GLN A 45 14.86 2.99 1.13
C GLN A 45 14.35 1.59 0.76
N CYS A 46 13.09 1.42 0.34
CA CYS A 46 12.57 0.13 -0.10
C CYS A 46 13.19 -0.37 -1.42
N LEU A 47 13.92 0.48 -2.13
CA LEU A 47 14.55 0.19 -3.42
C LEU A 47 16.02 -0.19 -3.31
N ASP A 48 16.65 0.05 -2.16
CA ASP A 48 18.06 -0.27 -1.90
C ASP A 48 18.16 -1.50 -1.00
N SER A 49 18.74 -2.58 -1.52
CA SER A 49 18.91 -3.83 -0.76
C SER A 49 19.73 -3.69 0.53
N LYS A 50 20.55 -2.63 0.64
CA LYS A 50 21.32 -2.31 1.85
C LYS A 50 20.47 -1.68 2.95
N MET A 51 19.26 -1.24 2.61
CA MET A 51 18.33 -0.55 3.52
C MET A 51 17.24 -1.49 4.06
N VAL A 52 17.43 -2.80 3.97
CA VAL A 52 16.59 -3.76 4.68
C VAL A 52 16.83 -3.59 6.18
N TRP A 53 15.77 -3.21 6.90
CA TRP A 53 15.85 -3.06 8.35
C TRP A 53 15.99 -4.41 9.06
N ARG A 54 15.07 -5.33 8.75
CA ARG A 54 15.05 -6.72 9.27
C ARG A 54 14.42 -7.66 8.25
N THR A 55 14.82 -8.93 8.27
CA THR A 55 14.06 -10.02 7.67
C THR A 55 13.40 -10.77 8.81
N ILE A 56 12.06 -10.86 8.82
CA ILE A 56 11.27 -11.43 9.91
C ILE A 56 10.37 -12.53 9.35
N THR A 57 10.12 -13.55 10.15
CA THR A 57 9.16 -14.61 9.88
C THR A 57 7.73 -14.17 10.23
N THR A 58 6.73 -14.93 9.80
CA THR A 58 5.32 -14.65 10.13
C THR A 58 5.06 -14.75 11.64
N SER A 59 5.72 -15.68 12.34
CA SER A 59 5.60 -15.85 13.78
C SER A 59 6.23 -14.68 14.54
N GLU A 60 7.44 -14.26 14.15
CA GLU A 60 8.11 -13.08 14.74
C GLU A 60 7.29 -11.80 14.50
N LEU A 61 6.66 -11.64 13.32
CA LEU A 61 5.78 -10.51 13.08
C LEU A 61 4.55 -10.56 13.99
N LEU A 62 3.96 -11.73 14.19
CA LEU A 62 2.81 -11.89 15.10
C LEU A 62 3.19 -11.48 16.52
N ASP A 63 4.31 -12.00 17.05
CA ASP A 63 4.79 -11.67 18.39
C ASP A 63 5.02 -10.16 18.56
N GLU A 64 5.62 -9.53 17.54
CA GLU A 64 5.85 -8.09 17.49
C GLU A 64 4.53 -7.29 17.57
N LEU A 65 3.50 -7.71 16.81
CA LEU A 65 2.22 -7.00 16.70
C LEU A 65 1.25 -7.32 17.85
N LEU A 66 1.44 -8.41 18.57
CA LEU A 66 0.65 -8.71 19.78
C LEU A 66 0.82 -7.63 20.86
N LEU A 67 1.91 -6.86 20.85
CA LEU A 67 2.09 -5.69 21.71
C LEU A 67 1.02 -4.62 21.47
N ASP A 68 0.45 -4.56 20.25
CA ASP A 68 -0.57 -3.59 19.87
C ASP A 68 -2.01 -4.14 19.99
N ASN A 69 -2.16 -5.42 20.39
CA ASN A 69 -3.43 -6.13 20.41
C ASN A 69 -4.56 -5.38 21.14
N LEU A 70 -4.24 -4.80 22.31
CA LEU A 70 -5.23 -4.06 23.09
C LEU A 70 -5.80 -2.86 22.32
N TYR A 71 -4.95 -2.13 21.59
CA TYR A 71 -5.37 -0.99 20.76
C TYR A 71 -6.23 -1.45 19.58
N PHE A 72 -5.86 -2.55 18.92
CA PHE A 72 -6.64 -3.10 17.80
C PHE A 72 -8.03 -3.53 18.25
N LEU A 73 -8.13 -4.28 19.34
CA LEU A 73 -9.41 -4.73 19.91
C LEU A 73 -10.29 -3.58 20.38
N ALA A 74 -9.70 -2.59 21.09
CA ALA A 74 -10.43 -1.45 21.64
C ALA A 74 -11.01 -0.52 20.58
N THR A 75 -10.38 -0.44 19.41
CA THR A 75 -10.73 0.53 18.35
C THR A 75 -11.29 -0.11 17.08
N GLY A 76 -11.28 -1.44 16.97
CA GLY A 76 -11.61 -2.15 15.73
C GLY A 76 -10.57 -1.95 14.62
N GLY A 77 -9.33 -1.67 15.00
CA GLY A 77 -8.20 -1.48 14.09
C GLY A 77 -7.46 -2.77 13.73
N GLY A 78 -6.18 -2.64 13.37
CA GLY A 78 -5.38 -3.80 12.98
C GLY A 78 -4.09 -3.46 12.25
N VAL A 79 -3.77 -4.22 11.22
CA VAL A 79 -2.50 -4.14 10.51
C VAL A 79 -2.71 -3.58 9.11
N THR A 80 -1.92 -2.59 8.74
CA THR A 80 -1.83 -2.10 7.36
C THR A 80 -0.51 -2.52 6.77
N PHE A 81 -0.55 -3.25 5.66
CA PHE A 81 0.63 -3.62 4.89
C PHE A 81 0.92 -2.58 3.82
N GLY A 82 2.16 -2.06 3.79
CA GLY A 82 2.57 -1.00 2.87
C GLY A 82 4.09 -0.89 2.76
N GLY A 83 4.61 0.36 2.65
CA GLY A 83 6.04 0.66 2.57
C GLY A 83 6.55 0.74 1.13
N GLY A 84 7.09 -0.36 0.57
CA GLY A 84 7.30 -0.55 -0.87
C GLY A 84 5.98 -0.99 -1.52
N GLU A 85 5.99 -2.14 -2.22
CA GLU A 85 4.76 -2.76 -2.71
C GLU A 85 4.48 -4.04 -1.89
N PRO A 86 3.52 -4.02 -0.95
CA PRO A 86 3.28 -5.13 -0.04
C PRO A 86 2.79 -6.38 -0.76
N LEU A 87 2.06 -6.23 -1.87
CA LEU A 87 1.50 -7.36 -2.62
C LEU A 87 2.58 -8.28 -3.20
N LEU A 88 3.81 -7.80 -3.41
CA LEU A 88 4.94 -8.67 -3.75
C LEU A 88 5.24 -9.73 -2.67
N ARG A 89 4.71 -9.57 -1.47
CA ARG A 89 4.83 -10.48 -0.33
C ARG A 89 3.51 -11.18 0.01
N SER A 90 2.65 -11.36 -0.98
CA SER A 90 1.31 -11.93 -0.79
C SER A 90 1.32 -13.33 -0.12
N GLU A 91 2.35 -14.16 -0.35
CA GLU A 91 2.50 -15.45 0.33
C GLU A 91 2.77 -15.30 1.83
N PHE A 92 3.65 -14.35 2.19
CA PHE A 92 3.91 -14.02 3.58
C PHE A 92 2.65 -13.48 4.27
N ILE A 93 1.94 -12.57 3.59
CA ILE A 93 0.70 -11.96 4.10
C ILE A 93 -0.39 -13.00 4.30
N ASP A 94 -0.61 -13.90 3.34
CA ASP A 94 -1.59 -14.98 3.47
C ASP A 94 -1.24 -15.90 4.66
N ALA A 95 0.02 -16.29 4.81
CA ALA A 95 0.47 -17.11 5.93
C ALA A 95 0.30 -16.39 7.27
N PHE A 96 0.61 -15.08 7.36
CA PHE A 96 0.37 -14.27 8.54
C PHE A 96 -1.13 -14.17 8.87
N CYS A 97 -1.99 -13.95 7.87
CA CYS A 97 -3.43 -13.85 8.07
C CYS A 97 -4.07 -15.14 8.64
N ARG A 98 -3.43 -16.30 8.43
CA ARG A 98 -3.89 -17.59 8.98
C ARG A 98 -3.58 -17.76 10.46
N ILE A 99 -2.63 -17.02 11.01
CA ILE A 99 -2.18 -17.16 12.42
C ILE A 99 -2.53 -15.97 13.31
N LYS A 100 -2.86 -14.81 12.71
CA LYS A 100 -3.24 -13.62 13.47
C LYS A 100 -4.58 -13.80 14.22
N PRO A 101 -4.86 -13.02 15.28
CA PRO A 101 -6.19 -12.94 15.88
C PRO A 101 -7.25 -12.55 14.85
N ALA A 102 -8.42 -13.21 14.90
CA ALA A 102 -9.48 -13.06 13.93
C ALA A 102 -10.04 -11.62 13.86
N GLU A 103 -10.03 -10.93 14.99
CA GLU A 103 -10.57 -9.58 15.16
C GLU A 103 -9.74 -8.51 14.45
N TRP A 104 -8.43 -8.75 14.22
CA TRP A 104 -7.56 -7.76 13.59
C TRP A 104 -7.94 -7.52 12.14
N LYS A 105 -8.12 -6.25 11.79
CA LYS A 105 -8.34 -5.82 10.41
C LYS A 105 -7.03 -5.88 9.63
N ILE A 106 -7.16 -6.15 8.33
CA ILE A 106 -6.02 -6.16 7.39
C ILE A 106 -6.30 -5.18 6.27
N ASN A 107 -5.44 -4.18 6.16
CA ASN A 107 -5.53 -3.16 5.14
C ASN A 107 -4.26 -3.16 4.28
N PHE A 108 -4.37 -2.60 3.08
CA PHE A 108 -3.28 -2.54 2.11
C PHE A 108 -3.09 -1.13 1.59
N GLU A 109 -1.86 -0.61 1.65
CA GLU A 109 -1.41 0.56 0.88
C GLU A 109 -0.63 0.03 -0.34
N THR A 110 -1.21 0.11 -1.54
CA THR A 110 -0.66 -0.54 -2.75
C THR A 110 -0.80 0.33 -3.99
N SER A 111 0.14 0.18 -4.92
CA SER A 111 0.03 0.74 -6.27
C SER A 111 -0.72 -0.16 -7.25
N LEU A 112 -1.05 -1.38 -6.88
CA LEU A 112 -1.57 -2.45 -7.75
C LEU A 112 -0.66 -2.85 -8.92
N ASN A 113 0.58 -2.37 -9.01
CA ASN A 113 1.50 -2.72 -10.10
C ASN A 113 2.19 -4.07 -9.84
N VAL A 114 1.39 -5.13 -9.80
CA VAL A 114 1.81 -6.51 -9.52
C VAL A 114 1.03 -7.49 -10.38
N ASP A 115 1.54 -8.72 -10.52
CA ASP A 115 0.74 -9.81 -11.12
C ASP A 115 -0.55 -10.04 -10.32
N ARG A 116 -1.64 -10.34 -11.04
CA ARG A 116 -2.97 -10.53 -10.46
C ARG A 116 -3.03 -11.63 -9.40
N SER A 117 -2.24 -12.67 -9.54
CA SER A 117 -2.17 -13.77 -8.57
C SER A 117 -1.85 -13.31 -7.15
N HIS A 118 -1.13 -12.19 -7.00
CA HIS A 118 -0.88 -11.58 -5.69
C HIS A 118 -2.17 -10.99 -5.09
N LEU A 119 -3.00 -10.31 -5.90
CA LEU A 119 -4.29 -9.77 -5.47
C LEU A 119 -5.27 -10.88 -5.12
N GLU A 120 -5.38 -11.90 -5.97
CA GLU A 120 -6.24 -13.07 -5.73
C GLU A 120 -5.95 -13.72 -4.39
N ARG A 121 -4.66 -13.80 -4.01
CA ARG A 121 -4.23 -14.41 -2.75
C ARG A 121 -4.62 -13.57 -1.54
N VAL A 122 -4.56 -12.25 -1.59
CA VAL A 122 -4.80 -11.38 -0.42
C VAL A 122 -6.23 -10.89 -0.30
N LEU A 123 -7.00 -10.88 -1.40
CA LEU A 123 -8.38 -10.38 -1.42
C LEU A 123 -9.29 -10.98 -0.33
N PRO A 124 -9.22 -12.30 -0.01
CA PRO A 124 -10.04 -12.90 1.05
C PRO A 124 -9.75 -12.33 2.46
N HIS A 125 -8.57 -11.76 2.67
CA HIS A 125 -8.13 -11.22 3.96
C HIS A 125 -8.35 -9.72 4.09
N ALA A 126 -8.53 -9.01 2.97
CA ALA A 126 -8.55 -7.56 2.93
C ALA A 126 -9.82 -6.97 3.56
N ASN A 127 -9.65 -6.02 4.46
CA ASN A 127 -10.71 -5.15 4.95
C ASN A 127 -10.81 -3.87 4.13
N GLU A 128 -9.69 -3.19 3.88
CA GLU A 128 -9.64 -1.97 3.07
C GLU A 128 -8.40 -1.97 2.18
N PHE A 129 -8.54 -1.35 0.99
CA PHE A 129 -7.44 -1.06 0.08
C PHE A 129 -7.29 0.45 -0.08
N PHE A 130 -6.13 0.98 0.22
CA PHE A 130 -5.68 2.33 -0.11
C PHE A 130 -4.83 2.23 -1.37
N ILE A 131 -5.41 2.59 -2.50
CA ILE A 131 -4.79 2.38 -3.81
C ILE A 131 -4.22 3.69 -4.33
N ASP A 132 -2.91 3.73 -4.46
CA ASP A 132 -2.19 4.89 -4.97
C ASP A 132 -2.22 4.93 -6.51
N ILE A 133 -3.12 5.69 -7.10
CA ILE A 133 -3.12 5.98 -8.54
C ILE A 133 -2.38 7.31 -8.76
N LYS A 134 -1.17 7.23 -9.31
CA LYS A 134 -0.32 8.43 -9.49
C LYS A 134 -0.84 9.35 -10.58
N ASP A 135 -1.40 8.78 -11.64
CA ASP A 135 -2.16 9.45 -12.70
C ASP A 135 -2.81 8.39 -13.60
N THR A 136 -3.93 8.68 -14.24
CA THR A 136 -4.53 7.78 -15.24
C THR A 136 -3.97 8.02 -16.65
N ASN A 137 -3.38 9.20 -16.91
CA ASN A 137 -2.67 9.47 -18.14
C ASN A 137 -1.39 8.62 -18.22
N PRO A 138 -1.25 7.73 -19.22
CA PRO A 138 -0.12 6.80 -19.27
C PRO A 138 1.24 7.50 -19.44
N ALA A 139 1.28 8.69 -20.07
CA ALA A 139 2.52 9.44 -20.25
C ALA A 139 2.99 10.03 -18.91
N ILE A 140 2.10 10.68 -18.16
CA ILE A 140 2.39 11.25 -16.84
C ILE A 140 2.77 10.13 -15.87
N TYR A 141 1.99 9.05 -15.82
CA TYR A 141 2.27 7.91 -14.95
C TYR A 141 3.66 7.32 -15.24
N LYS A 142 3.99 7.08 -16.52
CA LYS A 142 5.27 6.51 -16.93
C LYS A 142 6.44 7.44 -16.61
N GLU A 143 6.29 8.73 -16.85
CA GLU A 143 7.32 9.72 -16.53
C GLU A 143 7.63 9.75 -15.03
N TYR A 144 6.58 9.67 -14.19
CA TYR A 144 6.73 9.73 -12.74
C TYR A 144 7.20 8.43 -12.10
N THR A 145 6.72 7.27 -12.59
CA THR A 145 6.94 5.95 -11.94
C THR A 145 7.94 5.06 -12.65
N THR A 146 8.32 5.38 -13.91
CA THR A 146 9.11 4.55 -14.85
C THR A 146 8.39 3.29 -15.36
N ARG A 147 7.09 3.13 -15.10
CA ARG A 147 6.25 2.00 -15.55
C ARG A 147 5.02 2.52 -16.27
N ASP A 148 4.38 1.67 -17.07
CA ASP A 148 3.03 1.96 -17.57
C ASP A 148 1.97 1.68 -16.49
N ASN A 149 0.76 2.19 -16.70
CA ASN A 149 -0.36 2.04 -15.76
C ASN A 149 -1.39 0.99 -16.21
N VAL A 150 -1.13 0.24 -17.28
CA VAL A 150 -2.08 -0.74 -17.82
C VAL A 150 -2.43 -1.78 -16.76
N GLN A 151 -1.42 -2.41 -16.17
CA GLN A 151 -1.60 -3.44 -15.15
C GLN A 151 -2.34 -2.90 -13.91
N VAL A 152 -2.05 -1.67 -13.51
CA VAL A 152 -2.71 -1.01 -12.37
C VAL A 152 -4.20 -0.84 -12.61
N LEU A 153 -4.58 -0.30 -13.77
CA LEU A 153 -5.98 -0.09 -14.13
C LEU A 153 -6.73 -1.40 -14.37
N ASP A 154 -6.08 -2.42 -14.94
CA ASP A 154 -6.68 -3.74 -15.12
C ASP A 154 -6.89 -4.47 -13.79
N ASN A 155 -5.95 -4.35 -12.85
CA ASN A 155 -6.10 -4.88 -11.51
C ASN A 155 -7.20 -4.16 -10.72
N LEU A 156 -7.32 -2.84 -10.87
CA LEU A 156 -8.41 -2.09 -10.26
C LEU A 156 -9.77 -2.50 -10.82
N ARG A 157 -9.92 -2.63 -12.15
CA ARG A 157 -11.17 -3.12 -12.77
C ARG A 157 -11.55 -4.51 -12.25
N TRP A 158 -10.56 -5.39 -12.15
CA TRP A 158 -10.77 -6.72 -11.64
C TRP A 158 -11.26 -6.70 -10.18
N LEU A 159 -10.65 -5.89 -9.30
CA LEU A 159 -11.12 -5.72 -7.90
C LEU A 159 -12.56 -5.20 -7.85
N LEU A 160 -12.88 -4.16 -8.62
CA LEU A 160 -14.21 -3.55 -8.67
C LEU A 160 -15.29 -4.50 -9.21
N GLY A 161 -14.90 -5.53 -9.96
CA GLY A 161 -15.80 -6.60 -10.44
C GLY A 161 -16.26 -7.59 -9.35
N HIS A 162 -15.72 -7.50 -8.12
CA HIS A 162 -16.14 -8.38 -7.02
C HIS A 162 -17.16 -7.68 -6.14
N GLU A 163 -18.22 -8.39 -5.79
CA GLU A 163 -19.31 -7.87 -4.95
C GLU A 163 -18.77 -7.36 -3.59
N GLY A 164 -19.20 -6.17 -3.20
CA GLY A 164 -18.82 -5.53 -1.94
C GLY A 164 -17.36 -5.05 -1.85
N VAL A 165 -16.57 -5.14 -2.92
CA VAL A 165 -15.17 -4.69 -2.90
C VAL A 165 -15.05 -3.20 -3.13
N ALA A 166 -15.91 -2.59 -3.95
CA ALA A 166 -15.92 -1.16 -4.22
C ALA A 166 -16.09 -0.30 -2.94
N GLU A 167 -16.81 -0.83 -1.93
CA GLU A 167 -17.01 -0.18 -0.63
C GLU A 167 -15.79 -0.21 0.28
N ARG A 168 -14.76 -0.97 -0.09
CA ARG A 168 -13.52 -1.17 0.67
C ARG A 168 -12.30 -0.59 -0.03
N ILE A 169 -12.50 0.10 -1.16
CA ILE A 169 -11.44 0.75 -1.93
C ILE A 169 -11.49 2.25 -1.70
N ILE A 170 -10.37 2.81 -1.28
CA ILE A 170 -10.09 4.24 -1.24
C ILE A 170 -8.97 4.51 -2.25
N VAL A 171 -9.25 5.24 -3.32
CA VAL A 171 -8.22 5.62 -4.28
C VAL A 171 -7.57 6.92 -3.84
N ARG A 172 -6.27 6.91 -3.68
CA ARG A 172 -5.45 8.09 -3.41
C ARG A 172 -5.00 8.72 -4.72
N LEU A 173 -5.42 9.97 -4.96
CA LEU A 173 -5.07 10.76 -6.12
C LEU A 173 -4.22 11.96 -5.71
N PRO A 174 -2.89 11.88 -5.86
CA PRO A 174 -2.02 13.00 -5.52
C PRO A 174 -1.96 14.04 -6.64
N HIS A 175 -2.04 15.32 -6.27
CA HIS A 175 -1.46 16.39 -7.09
C HIS A 175 0.05 16.39 -6.87
N ILE A 176 0.83 16.05 -7.89
CA ILE A 176 2.28 15.85 -7.81
C ILE A 176 2.98 17.05 -8.43
N PRO A 177 3.67 17.90 -7.66
CA PRO A 177 4.35 19.08 -8.18
C PRO A 177 5.29 18.75 -9.35
N ASN A 178 5.22 19.54 -10.41
CA ASN A 178 5.99 19.40 -11.65
C ASN A 178 5.69 18.14 -12.50
N HIS A 179 4.67 17.36 -12.17
CA HIS A 179 4.32 16.13 -12.90
C HIS A 179 2.90 16.13 -13.43
N ASN A 180 1.92 16.50 -12.61
CA ASN A 180 0.54 16.64 -13.04
C ASN A 180 -0.05 17.97 -12.57
N THR A 181 -1.16 18.36 -13.18
CA THR A 181 -1.93 19.54 -12.85
C THR A 181 -3.22 19.14 -12.14
N GLN A 182 -3.93 20.11 -11.54
CA GLN A 182 -5.25 19.82 -10.98
C GLN A 182 -6.22 19.29 -12.04
N GLU A 183 -6.14 19.77 -13.27
CA GLU A 183 -6.95 19.26 -14.39
C GLU A 183 -6.64 17.81 -14.73
N ASP A 184 -5.39 17.34 -14.55
CA ASP A 184 -5.02 15.93 -14.71
C ASP A 184 -5.60 15.08 -13.59
N VAL A 185 -5.58 15.57 -12.35
CA VAL A 185 -6.21 14.92 -11.20
C VAL A 185 -7.71 14.80 -11.42
N ASP A 186 -8.38 15.89 -11.85
CA ASP A 186 -9.83 15.92 -12.13
C ASP A 186 -10.20 14.92 -13.24
N ARG A 187 -9.40 14.81 -14.31
CA ARG A 187 -9.58 13.81 -15.36
C ARG A 187 -9.40 12.38 -14.84
N SER A 188 -8.39 12.18 -14.02
CA SER A 188 -8.14 10.87 -13.40
C SER A 188 -9.32 10.47 -12.51
N ARG A 189 -9.83 11.40 -11.71
CA ARG A 189 -10.99 11.17 -10.87
C ARG A 189 -12.22 10.77 -11.70
N ALA A 190 -12.57 11.55 -12.72
CA ALA A 190 -13.72 11.29 -13.56
C ALA A 190 -13.64 9.89 -14.20
N MET A 191 -12.49 9.51 -14.77
CA MET A 191 -12.25 8.18 -15.34
C MET A 191 -12.44 7.06 -14.29
N LEU A 192 -11.95 7.25 -13.08
CA LEU A 192 -12.03 6.24 -12.02
C LEU A 192 -13.44 6.12 -11.43
N GLU A 193 -14.21 7.23 -11.38
CA GLU A 193 -15.64 7.23 -11.04
C GLU A 193 -16.45 6.43 -12.08
N GLU A 194 -16.18 6.62 -13.37
CA GLU A 194 -16.79 5.82 -14.45
C GLU A 194 -16.44 4.33 -14.35
N MET A 195 -15.26 3.99 -13.81
CA MET A 195 -14.87 2.60 -13.52
C MET A 195 -15.58 2.00 -12.30
N GLY A 196 -16.25 2.82 -11.47
CA GLY A 196 -16.98 2.37 -10.28
C GLY A 196 -16.27 2.63 -8.95
N VAL A 197 -15.19 3.41 -8.91
CA VAL A 197 -14.56 3.86 -7.67
C VAL A 197 -15.50 4.83 -6.94
N LYS A 198 -15.69 4.63 -5.64
CA LYS A 198 -16.64 5.40 -4.82
C LYS A 198 -15.96 6.38 -3.87
N TYR A 199 -14.78 6.05 -3.38
CA TYR A 199 -14.10 6.84 -2.36
C TYR A 199 -12.72 7.27 -2.84
N PHE A 200 -12.43 8.55 -2.64
CA PHE A 200 -11.17 9.19 -3.03
C PHE A 200 -10.55 9.92 -1.85
N ASP A 201 -9.22 9.90 -1.83
CA ASP A 201 -8.37 10.73 -0.97
C ASP A 201 -7.46 11.54 -1.91
N GLU A 202 -7.80 12.83 -2.09
CA GLU A 202 -7.06 13.76 -2.93
C GLU A 202 -6.19 14.65 -2.04
N PHE A 203 -4.94 14.82 -2.40
CA PHE A 203 -4.00 15.60 -1.61
C PHE A 203 -2.85 16.15 -2.44
N ASP A 204 -2.26 17.26 -1.97
CA ASP A 204 -1.01 17.78 -2.50
C ASP A 204 0.16 16.91 -2.01
N TYR A 205 0.94 16.39 -2.96
CA TYR A 205 2.08 15.53 -2.63
C TYR A 205 3.22 16.34 -2.02
N MET A 206 3.59 16.04 -0.79
CA MET A 206 4.71 16.69 -0.13
C MET A 206 6.04 16.17 -0.67
N VAL A 207 6.79 17.05 -1.33
CA VAL A 207 8.17 16.76 -1.73
C VAL A 207 9.08 17.07 -0.55
N LYS A 208 9.89 16.10 -0.12
CA LYS A 208 10.95 16.36 0.87
C LYS A 208 11.93 17.36 0.23
N GLU A 209 12.03 18.56 0.77
CA GLU A 209 13.11 19.48 0.41
C GLU A 209 14.44 18.77 0.67
N GLU A 210 15.26 18.59 -0.36
CA GLU A 210 16.66 18.26 -0.16
C GLU A 210 17.25 19.43 0.62
N VAL A 211 17.68 19.18 1.83
CA VAL A 211 18.51 20.14 2.59
C VAL A 211 19.77 20.30 1.78
N ILE A 212 19.80 21.32 0.94
CA ILE A 212 21.02 21.77 0.26
C ILE A 212 21.94 22.27 1.38
N THR A 213 22.71 21.37 1.95
CA THR A 213 23.86 21.74 2.75
C THR A 213 24.83 22.43 1.79
N SER A 214 24.70 23.76 1.69
CA SER A 214 25.73 24.61 1.14
C SER A 214 27.01 24.38 1.97
N LYS A 215 27.88 23.54 1.44
CA LYS A 215 29.27 23.54 1.91
C LYS A 215 29.83 24.92 1.60
N LYS A 216 29.96 25.75 2.62
CA LYS A 216 30.93 26.86 2.63
C LYS A 216 32.29 26.31 3.01
#